data_820d6d1cf105b4b5bc9bbbc7e4d0d7cc
#
_entry.id   820d6d1cf105b4b5bc9bbbc7e4d0d7cc
#
_cell.length_a   1.000
_cell.length_b   1.000
_cell.length_c   1.000
_cell.angle_alpha   90.00
_cell.angle_beta   90.00
_cell.angle_gamma   90.00
#
_symmetry.space_group_name_H-M   'P 1'
#
loop_
_entity.id
_entity.type
_entity.pdbx_description
1 polymer ?
#
loop_
_entity_poly.entity_id
_entity_poly.type
_entity_poly.pdbx_seq_one_letter_code
_entity_poly.pdbx_strand_id
1 'polypeptide(L)'
;MTKTLRFVKQSGAIYRVLLETPAGCWLIDCNGPSPPFFEVSLDRYERVPAPNSWMDEHTITPAQEVRLRMIQPMMDCDDCISDKTLRYKMAAEAAQQHQTTTRRILRLYYRYLATGRLTQKRTQQASKSNQMIERAIRRYYFGAKRLSLRSAYEMMLLEDYVGPDGQLDSDTPTWSQFRHYYYNKGYHKDPQKVIAREGLTKYQRDHRPAWGTSAGWRAQPGSYQMDATQADIYLVSRQDRSIVVGRPYIYLAVDTATHLIAGAYIGFDCDETAVMACIEQAAMDKVAYCARYGIEITPEQWPSAGMPSEIITDQGREFFGPRMGELCKRYGLEVLTLPPFRPDCKGAVEKSIDLLQQRYKPLLRGRGVIEDDAQERWATDYRTQAVLDLDDFTRIVIHSILHLNGGRMIDGKTPAEKWLELSPRLMTVDPQELHIQTLPRDTAKLTRKGIRINRIWYAPDDADGLTIGDSYTIAYDPADLRHIHIILADRSCLCHAVEIGQLLSACEVSVAHEAAKKSRGAALAKETASSIAATQAIRAIIEHADEHREPIRQVDGEQIKQDQIKERGQLSE
;
A
#
# COMPACT_ATOMS: atom_id res chain seq x y z
N MET A 1 -37.66 53.94 8.01
CA MET A 1 -36.99 55.22 7.69
C MET A 1 -35.61 54.89 7.16
N THR A 2 -35.34 55.18 5.90
CA THR A 2 -34.02 55.05 5.29
C THR A 2 -33.11 56.12 5.89
N LYS A 3 -32.34 55.76 6.96
CA LYS A 3 -31.34 56.68 7.54
C LYS A 3 -30.30 56.95 6.43
N THR A 4 -30.25 58.21 5.95
CA THR A 4 -29.29 58.64 4.94
C THR A 4 -27.86 58.39 5.47
N LEU A 5 -27.08 57.55 4.79
CA LEU A 5 -25.72 57.24 5.17
C LEU A 5 -24.85 58.50 5.03
N ARG A 6 -24.27 58.97 6.13
CA ARG A 6 -23.43 60.17 6.17
C ARG A 6 -22.02 59.81 6.64
N PHE A 7 -21.01 60.23 5.88
CA PHE A 7 -19.61 60.01 6.18
C PHE A 7 -18.86 61.35 6.27
N VAL A 8 -17.89 61.39 7.18
CA VAL A 8 -17.04 62.55 7.42
C VAL A 8 -15.59 62.12 7.53
N LYS A 9 -14.66 63.00 7.18
CA LYS A 9 -13.21 62.73 7.19
C LYS A 9 -12.48 63.75 8.07
N GLN A 10 -11.51 63.28 8.87
CA GLN A 10 -10.62 64.10 9.64
C GLN A 10 -9.24 63.43 9.70
N SER A 11 -8.15 64.19 9.50
CA SER A 11 -6.77 63.70 9.58
C SER A 11 -6.48 62.39 8.80
N GLY A 12 -7.16 62.24 7.63
CA GLY A 12 -7.01 61.02 6.77
C GLY A 12 -7.92 59.86 7.14
N ALA A 13 -8.55 59.82 8.31
CA ALA A 13 -9.50 58.81 8.73
C ALA A 13 -10.95 59.15 8.30
N ILE A 14 -11.71 58.13 7.92
CA ILE A 14 -13.15 58.27 7.52
C ILE A 14 -14.00 57.70 8.65
N TYR A 15 -15.02 58.47 9.04
CA TYR A 15 -15.95 58.13 10.10
C TYR A 15 -17.36 58.08 9.55
N ARG A 16 -18.17 57.17 10.02
CA ARG A 16 -19.61 57.16 9.76
C ARG A 16 -20.35 57.83 10.90
N VAL A 17 -21.27 58.72 10.57
CA VAL A 17 -22.21 59.31 11.53
C VAL A 17 -23.33 58.30 11.79
N LEU A 18 -23.45 57.85 13.04
CA LEU A 18 -24.41 56.82 13.47
C LEU A 18 -25.70 57.45 13.99
N LEU A 19 -25.56 58.51 14.81
CA LEU A 19 -26.65 59.20 15.46
C LEU A 19 -26.32 60.69 15.61
N GLU A 20 -27.25 61.58 15.27
CA GLU A 20 -27.14 63.01 15.50
C GLU A 20 -28.12 63.42 16.61
N THR A 21 -27.65 64.17 17.58
CA THR A 21 -28.44 64.70 18.70
C THR A 21 -28.26 66.22 18.80
N PRO A 22 -29.10 66.93 19.50
CA PRO A 22 -28.87 68.34 19.73
C PRO A 22 -27.56 68.69 20.44
N ALA A 23 -26.97 67.73 21.16
CA ALA A 23 -25.76 67.91 21.91
C ALA A 23 -24.49 67.51 21.11
N GLY A 24 -24.61 66.87 19.92
CA GLY A 24 -23.50 66.42 19.10
C GLY A 24 -23.83 65.12 18.33
N CYS A 25 -22.80 64.48 17.81
CA CYS A 25 -22.92 63.30 16.92
C CYS A 25 -22.16 62.09 17.47
N TRP A 26 -22.71 60.90 17.30
CA TRP A 26 -22.01 59.63 17.54
C TRP A 26 -21.36 59.15 16.24
N LEU A 27 -20.07 58.91 16.31
CA LEU A 27 -19.25 58.53 15.17
C LEU A 27 -18.63 57.13 15.39
N ILE A 28 -18.33 56.42 14.28
CA ILE A 28 -17.53 55.20 14.29
C ILE A 28 -16.46 55.29 13.21
N ASP A 29 -15.23 54.83 13.54
CA ASP A 29 -14.14 54.75 12.58
C ASP A 29 -14.40 53.63 11.55
N CYS A 30 -14.37 53.96 10.25
CA CYS A 30 -14.57 53.02 9.16
C CYS A 30 -13.36 52.15 8.87
N ASN A 31 -12.16 52.45 9.41
CA ASN A 31 -10.93 51.69 9.17
C ASN A 31 -10.79 50.45 10.08
N GLY A 32 -11.55 50.39 11.18
CA GLY A 32 -11.43 49.26 12.13
C GLY A 32 -12.66 49.09 13.02
N PRO A 33 -12.82 47.92 13.65
CA PRO A 33 -13.93 47.64 14.58
C PRO A 33 -13.66 48.26 15.95
N SER A 34 -13.82 49.58 16.06
CA SER A 34 -13.73 50.36 17.31
C SER A 34 -15.12 50.69 17.87
N PRO A 35 -15.27 50.95 19.18
CA PRO A 35 -16.54 51.38 19.72
C PRO A 35 -16.93 52.76 19.18
N PRO A 36 -18.23 53.06 19.06
CA PRO A 36 -18.71 54.39 18.77
C PRO A 36 -18.24 55.40 19.82
N PHE A 37 -17.92 56.61 19.39
CA PHE A 37 -17.53 57.73 20.27
C PHE A 37 -18.39 58.98 19.94
N PHE A 38 -18.48 59.89 20.93
CA PHE A 38 -19.29 61.09 20.82
C PHE A 38 -18.41 62.30 20.46
N GLU A 39 -18.85 63.10 19.51
CA GLU A 39 -18.23 64.34 19.08
C GLU A 39 -19.23 65.48 19.17
N VAL A 40 -18.84 66.60 19.84
CA VAL A 40 -19.74 67.70 20.11
C VAL A 40 -20.03 68.53 18.84
N SER A 41 -19.05 68.70 17.96
CA SER A 41 -19.21 69.45 16.69
C SER A 41 -18.46 68.74 15.56
N LEU A 42 -19.03 68.80 14.36
CA LEU A 42 -18.42 68.30 13.13
C LEU A 42 -17.70 69.38 12.31
N ASP A 43 -17.47 70.59 12.85
CA ASP A 43 -16.86 71.72 12.12
C ASP A 43 -15.44 71.41 11.62
N ARG A 44 -14.75 70.49 12.28
CA ARG A 44 -13.40 70.03 11.89
C ARG A 44 -13.41 68.86 10.93
N TYR A 45 -14.56 68.36 10.53
CA TYR A 45 -14.72 67.21 9.67
C TYR A 45 -15.22 67.63 8.29
N GLU A 46 -14.58 67.10 7.25
CA GLU A 46 -14.99 67.28 5.87
C GLU A 46 -16.04 66.20 5.51
N ARG A 47 -17.12 66.62 4.87
CA ARG A 47 -18.11 65.67 4.34
C ARG A 47 -17.54 64.92 3.15
N VAL A 48 -17.61 63.61 3.16
CA VAL A 48 -17.11 62.74 2.08
C VAL A 48 -18.20 61.79 1.60
N PRO A 49 -18.15 61.33 0.32
CA PRO A 49 -19.05 60.29 -0.17
C PRO A 49 -18.83 58.97 0.58
N ALA A 50 -19.83 58.08 0.51
CA ALA A 50 -19.72 56.77 1.10
C ALA A 50 -18.52 56.01 0.50
N PRO A 51 -17.69 55.36 1.33
CA PRO A 51 -16.62 54.54 0.82
C PRO A 51 -17.15 53.43 -0.10
N ASN A 52 -16.34 53.01 -1.10
CA ASN A 52 -16.73 51.96 -2.06
C ASN A 52 -17.17 50.64 -1.37
N SER A 53 -16.71 50.42 -0.14
CA SER A 53 -17.13 49.26 0.68
C SER A 53 -18.64 49.29 1.00
N TRP A 54 -19.30 50.42 0.96
CA TRP A 54 -20.73 50.59 1.23
C TRP A 54 -21.57 50.65 -0.04
N MET A 55 -20.95 50.84 -1.20
CA MET A 55 -21.64 51.02 -2.50
C MET A 55 -21.85 49.71 -3.28
N ASP A 56 -21.06 48.65 -2.95
CA ASP A 56 -21.17 47.36 -3.63
C ASP A 56 -22.44 46.62 -3.18
N GLU A 57 -23.27 46.16 -4.09
CA GLU A 57 -24.33 45.19 -3.82
C GLU A 57 -23.73 43.85 -3.37
N HIS A 58 -24.19 43.35 -2.24
CA HIS A 58 -23.68 42.09 -1.68
C HIS A 58 -24.77 41.06 -1.54
N THR A 59 -24.60 39.94 -2.19
CA THR A 59 -25.34 38.72 -1.86
C THR A 59 -24.91 38.23 -0.49
N ILE A 60 -25.84 38.24 0.48
CA ILE A 60 -25.57 37.74 1.85
C ILE A 60 -25.47 36.23 1.79
N THR A 61 -24.33 35.66 2.20
CA THR A 61 -24.18 34.23 2.31
C THR A 61 -24.88 33.68 3.57
N PRO A 62 -25.29 32.37 3.60
CA PRO A 62 -25.93 31.79 4.78
C PRO A 62 -25.14 31.99 6.09
N ALA A 63 -23.82 31.96 6.01
CA ALA A 63 -22.95 32.20 7.17
C ALA A 63 -22.94 33.66 7.63
N GLN A 64 -23.17 34.61 6.72
CA GLN A 64 -23.29 36.02 7.06
C GLN A 64 -24.69 36.32 7.64
N GLU A 65 -25.72 35.67 7.14
CA GLU A 65 -27.06 35.75 7.69
C GLU A 65 -27.13 35.31 9.16
N VAL A 66 -26.48 34.17 9.50
CA VAL A 66 -26.36 33.75 10.89
C VAL A 66 -25.66 34.80 11.76
N ARG A 67 -24.60 35.44 11.27
CA ARG A 67 -23.87 36.49 12.00
C ARG A 67 -24.72 37.78 12.13
N LEU A 68 -25.52 38.09 11.14
CA LEU A 68 -26.43 39.22 11.19
C LEU A 68 -27.50 39.01 12.28
N ARG A 69 -28.12 37.85 12.33
CA ARG A 69 -29.07 37.48 13.38
C ARG A 69 -28.48 37.60 14.78
N MET A 70 -27.19 37.30 14.97
CA MET A 70 -26.51 37.44 16.25
C MET A 70 -26.44 38.87 16.77
N ILE A 71 -26.38 39.87 15.88
CA ILE A 71 -26.26 41.29 16.25
C ILE A 71 -27.54 42.05 16.00
N GLN A 72 -28.58 41.42 15.42
CA GLN A 72 -29.84 42.07 15.06
C GLN A 72 -30.51 42.80 16.24
N PRO A 73 -30.63 42.23 17.46
CA PRO A 73 -31.20 42.91 18.60
C PRO A 73 -30.49 44.23 18.94
N MET A 74 -29.17 44.27 18.77
CA MET A 74 -28.36 45.47 19.01
C MET A 74 -28.51 46.49 17.87
N MET A 75 -28.82 46.03 16.65
CA MET A 75 -29.06 46.92 15.48
C MET A 75 -30.42 47.57 15.55
N ASP A 76 -31.41 46.90 16.15
CA ASP A 76 -32.77 47.41 16.29
C ASP A 76 -32.91 48.35 17.50
N CYS A 77 -31.87 48.49 18.33
CA CYS A 77 -31.84 49.38 19.49
C CYS A 77 -30.88 50.56 19.27
N ASP A 78 -31.40 51.73 18.98
CA ASP A 78 -30.58 52.94 18.76
C ASP A 78 -29.81 53.38 20.04
N ASP A 79 -30.32 53.08 21.22
CA ASP A 79 -29.64 53.38 22.50
C ASP A 79 -28.35 52.57 22.68
N CYS A 80 -28.21 51.45 21.98
CA CYS A 80 -26.95 50.71 21.94
C CYS A 80 -25.79 51.50 21.34
N ILE A 81 -26.02 52.55 20.58
CA ILE A 81 -25.00 53.45 20.03
C ILE A 81 -24.45 54.35 21.13
N SER A 82 -25.31 54.91 21.95
CA SER A 82 -24.99 55.94 22.96
C SER A 82 -24.67 55.35 24.33
N ASP A 83 -25.40 54.33 24.78
CA ASP A 83 -25.22 53.70 26.10
C ASP A 83 -24.28 52.51 26.03
N LYS A 84 -23.11 52.67 26.62
CA LYS A 84 -22.09 51.60 26.72
C LYS A 84 -22.59 50.42 27.59
N THR A 85 -23.31 50.69 28.68
CA THR A 85 -23.77 49.68 29.62
C THR A 85 -24.82 48.79 28.98
N LEU A 86 -25.82 49.40 28.34
CA LEU A 86 -26.85 48.70 27.58
C LEU A 86 -26.25 47.87 26.44
N ARG A 87 -25.28 48.42 25.70
CA ARG A 87 -24.59 47.73 24.61
C ARG A 87 -23.87 46.47 25.10
N TYR A 88 -23.16 46.52 26.23
CA TYR A 88 -22.49 45.37 26.79
C TYR A 88 -23.46 44.32 27.35
N LYS A 89 -24.60 44.76 27.95
CA LYS A 89 -25.65 43.86 28.42
C LYS A 89 -26.28 43.08 27.28
N MET A 90 -26.71 43.75 26.23
CA MET A 90 -27.31 43.11 25.06
C MET A 90 -26.31 42.19 24.32
N ALA A 91 -25.04 42.59 24.26
CA ALA A 91 -24.00 41.73 23.68
C ALA A 91 -23.75 40.45 24.52
N ALA A 92 -23.89 40.54 25.85
CA ALA A 92 -23.77 39.37 26.73
C ALA A 92 -24.97 38.41 26.58
N GLU A 93 -26.18 38.94 26.49
CA GLU A 93 -27.41 38.19 26.23
C GLU A 93 -27.34 37.45 24.88
N ALA A 94 -26.96 38.15 23.81
CA ALA A 94 -26.75 37.58 22.50
C ALA A 94 -25.62 36.51 22.49
N ALA A 95 -24.56 36.73 23.26
CA ALA A 95 -23.46 35.79 23.39
C ALA A 95 -23.89 34.48 24.06
N GLN A 96 -24.74 34.57 25.09
CA GLN A 96 -25.33 33.42 25.78
C GLN A 96 -26.27 32.64 24.85
N GLN A 97 -27.18 33.36 24.14
CA GLN A 97 -28.14 32.75 23.22
C GLN A 97 -27.46 31.99 22.07
N HIS A 98 -26.33 32.51 21.55
CA HIS A 98 -25.62 31.95 20.41
C HIS A 98 -24.34 31.16 20.79
N GLN A 99 -24.16 30.81 22.07
CA GLN A 99 -23.02 30.01 22.59
C GLN A 99 -21.67 30.59 22.12
N THR A 100 -21.49 31.89 22.24
CA THR A 100 -20.27 32.59 21.84
C THR A 100 -19.78 33.57 22.92
N THR A 101 -18.77 34.37 22.63
CA THR A 101 -18.23 35.34 23.58
C THR A 101 -18.77 36.75 23.31
N THR A 102 -19.05 37.52 24.39
CA THR A 102 -19.47 38.94 24.30
C THR A 102 -18.52 39.75 23.42
N ARG A 103 -17.20 39.50 23.53
CA ARG A 103 -16.19 40.17 22.69
C ARG A 103 -16.39 39.91 21.21
N ARG A 104 -16.83 38.71 20.82
CA ARG A 104 -17.11 38.36 19.42
C ARG A 104 -18.35 39.08 18.90
N ILE A 105 -19.41 39.14 19.69
CA ILE A 105 -20.63 39.87 19.34
C ILE A 105 -20.33 41.36 19.14
N LEU A 106 -19.67 42.01 20.11
CA LEU A 106 -19.28 43.43 20.02
C LEU A 106 -18.41 43.69 18.79
N ARG A 107 -17.42 42.79 18.48
CA ARG A 107 -16.59 42.96 17.29
C ARG A 107 -17.36 42.82 15.98
N LEU A 108 -18.37 41.96 15.92
CA LEU A 108 -19.25 41.83 14.77
C LEU A 108 -20.12 43.10 14.64
N TYR A 109 -20.71 43.56 15.74
CA TYR A 109 -21.53 44.78 15.78
C TYR A 109 -20.75 46.01 15.33
N TYR A 110 -19.61 46.32 15.92
CA TYR A 110 -18.77 47.45 15.52
C TYR A 110 -18.34 47.38 14.07
N ARG A 111 -17.95 46.17 13.61
CA ARG A 111 -17.58 45.99 12.21
C ARG A 111 -18.76 46.30 11.26
N TYR A 112 -19.92 45.80 11.59
CA TYR A 112 -21.10 46.06 10.78
C TYR A 112 -21.48 47.56 10.78
N LEU A 113 -21.41 48.22 11.92
CA LEU A 113 -21.61 49.69 12.01
C LEU A 113 -20.58 50.46 11.18
N ALA A 114 -19.32 50.07 11.22
CA ALA A 114 -18.23 50.74 10.52
C ALA A 114 -18.22 50.50 9.01
N THR A 115 -18.54 49.28 8.55
CA THR A 115 -18.30 48.88 7.15
C THR A 115 -19.51 48.36 6.41
N GLY A 116 -20.66 48.18 7.08
CA GLY A 116 -21.85 47.53 6.51
C GLY A 116 -21.65 46.03 6.21
N ARG A 117 -20.53 45.45 6.63
CA ARG A 117 -20.17 44.09 6.29
C ARG A 117 -19.81 43.26 7.52
N LEU A 118 -20.20 41.99 7.50
CA LEU A 118 -19.91 41.04 8.58
C LEU A 118 -18.60 40.27 8.37
N THR A 119 -18.02 40.37 7.18
CA THR A 119 -16.70 39.81 6.85
C THR A 119 -15.83 40.89 6.24
N GLN A 120 -14.57 40.91 6.63
CA GLN A 120 -13.58 41.72 5.93
C GLN A 120 -13.35 41.07 4.56
N LYS A 121 -13.60 41.79 3.46
CA LYS A 121 -13.08 41.41 2.15
C LYS A 121 -11.53 41.49 2.31
N ARG A 122 -10.85 40.36 2.49
CA ARG A 122 -9.41 40.33 2.27
C ARG A 122 -9.24 40.67 0.79
N THR A 123 -8.82 41.86 0.48
CA THR A 123 -8.24 42.19 -0.82
C THR A 123 -7.06 41.23 -0.98
N GLN A 124 -7.25 40.17 -1.80
CA GLN A 124 -6.16 39.31 -2.25
C GLN A 124 -5.37 40.07 -3.33
N GLN A 125 -4.78 41.18 -2.97
CA GLN A 125 -3.49 41.51 -3.57
C GLN A 125 -2.56 40.45 -2.97
N ALA A 126 -2.13 39.49 -3.82
CA ALA A 126 -1.07 38.56 -3.44
C ALA A 126 0.08 39.44 -2.95
N SER A 127 0.37 39.44 -1.66
CA SER A 127 1.49 40.23 -1.13
C SER A 127 2.73 39.80 -1.93
N LYS A 128 3.67 40.71 -2.16
CA LYS A 128 4.96 40.40 -2.82
C LYS A 128 5.55 39.11 -2.22
N SER A 129 5.45 38.96 -0.90
CA SER A 129 5.83 37.76 -0.14
C SER A 129 5.10 36.49 -0.60
N ASN A 130 3.79 36.53 -0.86
CA ASN A 130 3.06 35.34 -1.33
C ASN A 130 3.47 34.91 -2.75
N GLN A 131 3.86 35.87 -3.61
CA GLN A 131 4.35 35.57 -4.95
C GLN A 131 5.74 34.87 -4.87
N MET A 132 6.61 35.34 -3.96
CA MET A 132 7.93 34.71 -3.73
C MET A 132 7.78 33.30 -3.17
N ILE A 133 6.89 33.11 -2.20
CA ILE A 133 6.57 31.78 -1.65
C ILE A 133 6.05 30.83 -2.75
N GLU A 134 5.12 31.29 -3.57
CA GLU A 134 4.57 30.49 -4.69
C GLU A 134 5.67 30.09 -5.68
N ARG A 135 6.53 31.05 -6.05
CA ARG A 135 7.66 30.81 -6.95
C ARG A 135 8.62 29.77 -6.38
N ALA A 136 8.99 29.90 -5.12
CA ALA A 136 9.89 28.96 -4.43
C ALA A 136 9.31 27.57 -4.33
N ILE A 137 8.03 27.42 -3.98
CA ILE A 137 7.34 26.13 -3.94
C ILE A 137 7.38 25.48 -5.32
N ARG A 138 7.05 26.21 -6.39
CA ARG A 138 7.05 25.65 -7.76
C ARG A 138 8.45 25.26 -8.21
N ARG A 139 9.45 26.14 -7.98
CA ARG A 139 10.81 25.95 -8.48
C ARG A 139 11.59 24.89 -7.71
N TYR A 140 11.49 24.88 -6.38
CA TYR A 140 12.33 24.05 -5.52
C TYR A 140 11.61 22.81 -4.98
N TYR A 141 10.38 22.97 -4.49
CA TYR A 141 9.64 21.84 -3.93
C TYR A 141 9.07 20.93 -5.01
N PHE A 142 8.43 21.48 -6.05
CA PHE A 142 7.93 20.71 -7.20
C PHE A 142 8.92 20.60 -8.37
N GLY A 143 10.07 21.26 -8.29
CA GLY A 143 11.10 21.21 -9.34
C GLY A 143 11.82 19.86 -9.41
N ALA A 144 12.69 19.71 -10.42
CA ALA A 144 13.40 18.45 -10.71
C ALA A 144 14.21 17.90 -9.52
N LYS A 145 14.81 18.79 -8.72
CA LYS A 145 15.59 18.39 -7.52
C LYS A 145 14.73 17.91 -6.35
N ARG A 146 13.42 18.17 -6.37
CA ARG A 146 12.44 17.74 -5.33
C ARG A 146 12.93 18.03 -3.90
N LEU A 147 13.41 19.24 -3.63
CA LEU A 147 13.90 19.63 -2.32
C LEU A 147 12.80 19.49 -1.25
N SER A 148 13.17 19.37 0.02
CA SER A 148 12.20 19.40 1.13
C SER A 148 11.48 20.75 1.16
N LEU A 149 10.29 20.81 1.79
CA LEU A 149 9.56 22.07 1.94
C LEU A 149 10.39 23.10 2.73
N ARG A 150 11.18 22.63 3.69
CA ARG A 150 12.11 23.46 4.49
C ARG A 150 13.24 23.99 3.63
N SER A 151 13.88 23.15 2.83
CA SER A 151 14.95 23.58 1.94
C SER A 151 14.45 24.53 0.84
N ALA A 152 13.22 24.35 0.35
CA ALA A 152 12.61 25.28 -0.58
C ALA A 152 12.39 26.67 0.03
N TYR A 153 12.04 26.74 1.31
CA TYR A 153 11.97 27.98 2.07
C TYR A 153 13.34 28.63 2.21
N GLU A 154 14.37 27.86 2.57
CA GLU A 154 15.75 28.36 2.72
C GLU A 154 16.31 28.89 1.40
N MET A 155 16.03 28.21 0.28
CA MET A 155 16.39 28.69 -1.06
C MET A 155 15.69 30.00 -1.42
N MET A 156 14.40 30.16 -1.04
CA MET A 156 13.69 31.43 -1.20
C MET A 156 14.34 32.55 -0.41
N LEU A 157 14.72 32.30 0.84
CA LEU A 157 15.41 33.30 1.66
C LEU A 157 16.72 33.74 1.01
N LEU A 158 17.50 32.77 0.57
CA LEU A 158 18.81 33.03 -0.05
C LEU A 158 18.71 33.86 -1.34
N GLU A 159 17.70 33.57 -2.18
CA GLU A 159 17.58 34.26 -3.48
C GLU A 159 16.83 35.59 -3.42
N ASP A 160 15.83 35.72 -2.52
CA ASP A 160 14.88 36.82 -2.54
C ASP A 160 14.99 37.78 -1.36
N TYR A 161 15.65 37.38 -0.26
CA TYR A 161 15.63 38.10 1.01
C TYR A 161 17.01 38.27 1.67
N VAL A 162 18.08 37.76 1.06
CA VAL A 162 19.43 38.01 1.51
C VAL A 162 20.06 39.14 0.69
N GLY A 163 20.42 40.24 1.35
CA GLY A 163 21.07 41.36 0.70
C GLY A 163 22.56 41.08 0.36
N PRO A 164 23.24 42.01 -0.35
CA PRO A 164 24.66 41.88 -0.68
C PRO A 164 25.59 41.83 0.58
N ASP A 165 25.09 42.29 1.70
CA ASP A 165 25.74 42.27 3.02
C ASP A 165 25.55 40.94 3.76
N GLY A 166 24.84 40.00 3.18
CA GLY A 166 24.52 38.68 3.77
C GLY A 166 23.44 38.74 4.87
N GLN A 167 22.80 39.88 5.08
CA GLN A 167 21.74 40.02 6.07
C GLN A 167 20.35 39.80 5.46
N LEU A 168 19.42 39.32 6.29
CA LEU A 168 18.03 39.11 5.90
C LEU A 168 17.26 40.43 5.97
N ASP A 169 16.41 40.67 4.98
CA ASP A 169 15.47 41.79 4.94
C ASP A 169 14.47 41.74 6.11
N SER A 170 14.09 42.93 6.63
CA SER A 170 13.11 43.06 7.72
C SER A 170 11.71 42.44 7.39
N ASP A 171 11.35 42.41 6.11
CA ASP A 171 10.05 41.92 5.62
C ASP A 171 10.07 40.44 5.25
N THR A 172 11.08 39.68 5.70
CA THR A 172 11.26 38.26 5.43
C THR A 172 10.09 37.44 5.99
N PRO A 173 9.41 36.61 5.15
CA PRO A 173 8.35 35.75 5.65
C PRO A 173 8.92 34.65 6.55
N THR A 174 8.22 34.37 7.64
CA THR A 174 8.59 33.31 8.57
C THR A 174 8.33 31.92 7.98
N TRP A 175 9.02 30.89 8.49
CA TRP A 175 8.72 29.49 8.15
C TRP A 175 7.25 29.12 8.35
N SER A 176 6.62 29.62 9.42
CA SER A 176 5.21 29.37 9.70
C SER A 176 4.31 29.95 8.63
N GLN A 177 4.62 31.14 8.09
CA GLN A 177 3.87 31.75 6.98
C GLN A 177 4.04 30.95 5.68
N PHE A 178 5.26 30.53 5.35
CA PHE A 178 5.54 29.70 4.18
C PHE A 178 4.79 28.36 4.25
N ARG A 179 4.88 27.67 5.38
CA ARG A 179 4.16 26.41 5.62
C ARG A 179 2.64 26.60 5.57
N HIS A 180 2.14 27.65 6.21
CA HIS A 180 0.70 27.98 6.17
C HIS A 180 0.22 28.22 4.75
N TYR A 181 0.98 28.93 3.93
CA TYR A 181 0.67 29.15 2.53
C TYR A 181 0.53 27.84 1.75
N TYR A 182 1.50 26.91 1.90
CA TYR A 182 1.49 25.60 1.25
C TYR A 182 0.22 24.80 1.60
N TYR A 183 -0.11 24.69 2.89
CA TYR A 183 -1.29 23.97 3.33
C TYR A 183 -2.61 24.66 2.98
N ASN A 184 -2.67 25.98 3.06
CA ASN A 184 -3.86 26.77 2.75
C ASN A 184 -4.19 26.73 1.25
N LYS A 185 -3.20 26.62 0.37
CA LYS A 185 -3.39 26.39 -1.06
C LYS A 185 -3.83 24.97 -1.39
N GLY A 186 -3.78 24.05 -0.45
CA GLY A 186 -4.22 22.68 -0.63
C GLY A 186 -3.27 21.82 -1.48
N TYR A 187 -2.01 22.20 -1.68
CA TYR A 187 -1.05 21.46 -2.50
C TYR A 187 -0.85 20.01 -2.06
N HIS A 188 -0.94 19.74 -0.76
CA HIS A 188 -0.85 18.40 -0.17
C HIS A 188 -2.07 17.51 -0.46
N LYS A 189 -3.17 18.10 -0.97
CA LYS A 189 -4.43 17.39 -1.30
C LYS A 189 -4.72 17.40 -2.81
N ASP A 190 -3.99 18.21 -3.57
CA ASP A 190 -4.16 18.31 -5.03
C ASP A 190 -3.54 17.05 -5.69
N PRO A 191 -4.34 16.19 -6.35
CA PRO A 191 -3.86 14.98 -6.99
C PRO A 191 -2.67 15.22 -7.93
N GLN A 192 -2.74 16.27 -8.75
CA GLN A 192 -1.69 16.58 -9.72
C GLN A 192 -0.37 16.97 -9.02
N LYS A 193 -0.45 17.71 -7.91
CA LYS A 193 0.71 18.12 -7.13
C LYS A 193 1.35 16.95 -6.36
N VAL A 194 0.52 16.08 -5.79
CA VAL A 194 0.98 14.87 -5.12
C VAL A 194 1.65 13.93 -6.14
N ILE A 195 1.03 13.70 -7.30
CA ILE A 195 1.61 12.88 -8.38
C ILE A 195 2.94 13.46 -8.85
N ALA A 196 3.02 14.76 -9.09
CA ALA A 196 4.25 15.42 -9.52
C ALA A 196 5.38 15.27 -8.49
N ARG A 197 5.05 15.27 -7.20
CA ARG A 197 5.99 15.16 -6.09
C ARG A 197 6.40 13.73 -5.76
N GLU A 198 5.43 12.84 -5.62
CA GLU A 198 5.60 11.50 -5.06
C GLU A 198 5.52 10.39 -6.10
N GLY A 199 5.00 10.71 -7.27
CA GLY A 199 4.78 9.77 -8.37
C GLY A 199 3.36 9.19 -8.38
N LEU A 200 2.96 8.70 -9.55
CA LEU A 200 1.62 8.15 -9.78
C LEU A 200 1.35 6.92 -8.91
N THR A 201 2.34 6.03 -8.82
CA THR A 201 2.24 4.78 -8.06
C THR A 201 1.93 5.04 -6.58
N LYS A 202 2.68 5.97 -5.96
CA LYS A 202 2.45 6.31 -4.55
C LYS A 202 1.12 7.02 -4.35
N TYR A 203 0.73 7.92 -5.27
CA TYR A 203 -0.59 8.54 -5.23
C TYR A 203 -1.72 7.50 -5.29
N GLN A 204 -1.63 6.55 -6.22
CA GLN A 204 -2.63 5.50 -6.38
C GLN A 204 -2.76 4.60 -5.15
N ARG A 205 -1.64 4.34 -4.48
CA ARG A 205 -1.61 3.51 -3.28
C ARG A 205 -2.11 4.23 -2.03
N ASP A 206 -1.62 5.47 -1.78
CA ASP A 206 -1.72 6.11 -0.46
C ASP A 206 -2.71 7.29 -0.43
N HIS A 207 -3.02 7.91 -1.58
CA HIS A 207 -3.76 9.18 -1.62
C HIS A 207 -5.06 9.13 -2.40
N ARG A 208 -5.22 8.14 -3.28
CA ARG A 208 -6.44 8.04 -4.09
C ARG A 208 -7.63 7.69 -3.19
N PRO A 209 -8.78 8.37 -3.35
CA PRO A 209 -9.99 7.97 -2.63
C PRO A 209 -10.42 6.55 -2.99
N ALA A 210 -10.64 5.72 -1.98
CA ALA A 210 -11.27 4.41 -2.12
C ALA A 210 -12.75 4.55 -1.76
N TRP A 211 -13.63 4.38 -2.75
CA TRP A 211 -15.08 4.51 -2.56
C TRP A 211 -15.71 3.11 -2.44
N GLY A 212 -16.50 2.91 -1.41
CA GLY A 212 -17.21 1.66 -1.16
C GLY A 212 -16.40 0.62 -0.38
N THR A 213 -16.96 -0.59 -0.30
CA THR A 213 -16.33 -1.76 0.34
C THR A 213 -16.29 -2.91 -0.64
N SER A 214 -15.26 -3.76 -0.56
CA SER A 214 -15.17 -4.98 -1.36
C SER A 214 -16.30 -5.98 -1.06
N ALA A 215 -16.90 -5.91 0.12
CA ALA A 215 -18.00 -6.78 0.54
C ALA A 215 -19.28 -6.65 -0.30
N GLY A 216 -19.50 -5.50 -0.94
CA GLY A 216 -20.65 -5.28 -1.82
C GLY A 216 -20.49 -5.90 -3.22
N TRP A 217 -19.31 -6.38 -3.57
CA TRP A 217 -19.02 -6.90 -4.91
C TRP A 217 -19.53 -8.33 -5.11
N ARG A 218 -19.53 -9.13 -4.03
CA ARG A 218 -19.90 -10.54 -4.06
C ARG A 218 -20.95 -10.83 -2.98
N ALA A 219 -22.16 -11.00 -3.39
CA ALA A 219 -23.27 -11.32 -2.48
C ALA A 219 -23.27 -12.78 -2.03
N GLN A 220 -22.62 -13.66 -2.78
CA GLN A 220 -22.56 -15.10 -2.53
C GLN A 220 -21.13 -15.55 -2.19
N PRO A 221 -20.96 -16.45 -1.21
CA PRO A 221 -19.68 -17.10 -0.93
C PRO A 221 -19.19 -17.94 -2.11
N GLY A 222 -17.86 -18.15 -2.20
CA GLY A 222 -17.23 -18.94 -3.25
C GLY A 222 -16.24 -18.17 -4.11
N SER A 223 -16.15 -16.84 -3.94
CA SER A 223 -15.11 -16.00 -4.52
C SER A 223 -14.03 -15.75 -3.48
N TYR A 224 -12.84 -16.32 -3.67
CA TYR A 224 -11.74 -16.20 -2.69
C TYR A 224 -10.70 -15.19 -3.13
N GLN A 225 -10.39 -14.25 -2.25
CA GLN A 225 -9.17 -13.44 -2.39
C GLN A 225 -7.99 -14.27 -1.90
N MET A 226 -6.96 -14.39 -2.74
CA MET A 226 -5.71 -15.06 -2.37
C MET A 226 -4.54 -14.09 -2.35
N ASP A 227 -3.72 -14.20 -1.32
CA ASP A 227 -2.47 -13.46 -1.17
C ASP A 227 -1.49 -14.21 -0.30
N ALA A 228 -0.22 -13.83 -0.41
CA ALA A 228 0.88 -14.42 0.31
C ALA A 228 1.63 -13.40 1.15
N THR A 229 2.15 -13.86 2.27
CA THR A 229 3.10 -13.10 3.08
C THR A 229 4.22 -14.01 3.56
N GLN A 230 5.45 -13.49 3.60
CA GLN A 230 6.49 -14.16 4.34
C GLN A 230 6.30 -13.89 5.84
N ALA A 231 6.12 -14.93 6.64
CA ALA A 231 5.93 -14.79 8.07
C ALA A 231 7.17 -14.19 8.74
N ASP A 232 6.95 -13.26 9.70
CA ASP A 232 8.05 -12.62 10.43
C ASP A 232 8.51 -13.49 11.61
N ILE A 233 8.88 -14.74 11.29
CA ILE A 233 9.43 -15.70 12.26
C ILE A 233 10.42 -16.62 11.60
N TYR A 234 11.52 -16.92 12.30
CA TYR A 234 12.46 -17.97 11.91
C TYR A 234 12.08 -19.29 12.52
N LEU A 235 12.13 -20.36 11.73
CA LEU A 235 11.83 -21.73 12.14
C LEU A 235 13.09 -22.59 12.15
N VAL A 236 13.04 -23.66 12.94
CA VAL A 236 14.08 -24.71 13.00
C VAL A 236 13.66 -25.95 12.22
N SER A 237 14.62 -26.81 11.93
CA SER A 237 14.37 -28.09 11.25
C SER A 237 13.59 -29.04 12.16
N ARG A 238 12.65 -29.81 11.57
CA ARG A 238 11.95 -30.92 12.24
C ARG A 238 12.92 -32.04 12.69
N GLN A 239 13.97 -32.25 11.92
CA GLN A 239 14.92 -33.35 12.18
C GLN A 239 16.01 -32.94 13.18
N ASP A 240 16.47 -31.72 13.12
CA ASP A 240 17.50 -31.17 14.00
C ASP A 240 17.16 -29.72 14.39
N ARG A 241 16.63 -29.54 15.57
CA ARG A 241 16.21 -28.23 16.09
C ARG A 241 17.36 -27.23 16.31
N SER A 242 18.61 -27.64 16.13
CA SER A 242 19.77 -26.74 16.13
C SER A 242 19.96 -26.00 14.79
N ILE A 243 19.27 -26.44 13.73
CA ILE A 243 19.40 -25.92 12.39
C ILE A 243 18.22 -24.99 12.08
N VAL A 244 18.50 -23.71 11.79
CA VAL A 244 17.50 -22.75 11.32
C VAL A 244 17.24 -22.99 9.84
N VAL A 245 15.98 -23.25 9.47
CA VAL A 245 15.55 -23.50 8.08
C VAL A 245 15.02 -22.27 7.37
N GLY A 246 14.80 -21.17 8.08
CA GLY A 246 14.39 -19.89 7.50
C GLY A 246 13.01 -19.44 7.93
N ARG A 247 12.41 -18.57 7.12
CA ARG A 247 11.09 -17.97 7.34
C ARG A 247 10.08 -18.63 6.40
N PRO A 248 8.94 -19.13 6.91
CA PRO A 248 7.92 -19.71 6.05
C PRO A 248 7.10 -18.62 5.34
N TYR A 249 6.43 -19.00 4.25
CA TYR A 249 5.37 -18.24 3.60
C TYR A 249 4.01 -18.73 4.12
N ILE A 250 3.07 -17.81 4.22
CA ILE A 250 1.67 -18.07 4.51
C ILE A 250 0.86 -17.57 3.32
N TYR A 251 0.14 -18.46 2.64
CA TYR A 251 -0.89 -18.10 1.67
C TYR A 251 -2.24 -18.26 2.35
N LEU A 252 -3.13 -17.30 2.15
CA LEU A 252 -4.51 -17.40 2.61
C LEU A 252 -5.46 -17.27 1.42
N ALA A 253 -6.52 -18.10 1.44
CA ALA A 253 -7.70 -17.96 0.60
C ALA A 253 -8.85 -17.49 1.49
N VAL A 254 -9.32 -16.26 1.27
CA VAL A 254 -10.35 -15.60 2.10
C VAL A 254 -11.57 -15.31 1.27
N ASP A 255 -12.72 -15.80 1.69
CA ASP A 255 -13.99 -15.54 1.03
C ASP A 255 -14.40 -14.08 1.12
N THR A 256 -14.75 -13.48 -0.02
CA THR A 256 -15.03 -12.03 -0.10
C THR A 256 -16.36 -11.64 0.52
N ALA A 257 -17.33 -12.56 0.57
CA ALA A 257 -18.67 -12.29 1.10
C ALA A 257 -18.73 -12.42 2.62
N THR A 258 -18.10 -13.44 3.18
CA THR A 258 -18.18 -13.79 4.61
C THR A 258 -16.95 -13.39 5.41
N HIS A 259 -15.82 -13.11 4.72
CA HIS A 259 -14.49 -12.98 5.30
C HIS A 259 -13.98 -14.25 6.02
N LEU A 260 -14.56 -15.42 5.70
CA LEU A 260 -14.05 -16.69 6.19
C LEU A 260 -12.70 -16.98 5.54
N ILE A 261 -11.71 -17.35 6.34
CA ILE A 261 -10.48 -17.93 5.83
C ILE A 261 -10.82 -19.35 5.39
N ALA A 262 -11.02 -19.55 4.07
CA ALA A 262 -11.45 -20.80 3.49
C ALA A 262 -10.30 -21.78 3.32
N GLY A 263 -9.08 -21.28 3.09
CA GLY A 263 -7.90 -22.10 2.91
C GLY A 263 -6.61 -21.39 3.35
N ALA A 264 -5.59 -22.20 3.67
CA ALA A 264 -4.26 -21.72 4.02
C ALA A 264 -3.17 -22.71 3.57
N TYR A 265 -2.04 -22.18 3.11
CA TYR A 265 -0.79 -22.93 2.96
C TYR A 265 0.28 -22.31 3.84
N ILE A 266 1.01 -23.14 4.55
CA ILE A 266 2.14 -22.74 5.38
C ILE A 266 3.35 -23.60 4.97
N GLY A 267 4.38 -22.98 4.44
CA GLY A 267 5.55 -23.72 3.94
C GLY A 267 6.67 -22.79 3.48
N PHE A 268 7.65 -23.34 2.81
CA PHE A 268 8.82 -22.58 2.34
C PHE A 268 8.77 -22.24 0.85
N ASP A 269 7.76 -22.72 0.11
CA ASP A 269 7.57 -22.41 -1.29
C ASP A 269 6.80 -21.10 -1.46
N CYS A 270 7.16 -20.32 -2.48
CA CYS A 270 6.49 -19.07 -2.86
C CYS A 270 6.25 -19.02 -4.38
N ASP A 271 5.83 -20.15 -4.92
CA ASP A 271 5.58 -20.37 -6.34
C ASP A 271 4.19 -20.99 -6.58
N GLU A 272 3.94 -21.45 -7.80
CA GLU A 272 2.69 -22.12 -8.17
C GLU A 272 2.37 -23.31 -7.25
N THR A 273 3.38 -23.98 -6.66
CA THR A 273 3.16 -25.12 -5.77
C THR A 273 2.45 -24.71 -4.49
N ALA A 274 2.84 -23.57 -3.90
CA ALA A 274 2.18 -23.01 -2.72
C ALA A 274 0.73 -22.59 -3.00
N VAL A 275 0.48 -22.00 -4.18
CA VAL A 275 -0.88 -21.63 -4.61
C VAL A 275 -1.75 -22.88 -4.78
N MET A 276 -1.25 -23.91 -5.46
CA MET A 276 -1.94 -25.17 -5.64
C MET A 276 -2.27 -25.85 -4.32
N ALA A 277 -1.32 -25.91 -3.38
CA ALA A 277 -1.53 -26.47 -2.06
C ALA A 277 -2.55 -25.66 -1.22
N CYS A 278 -2.59 -24.34 -1.38
CA CYS A 278 -3.60 -23.51 -0.73
C CYS A 278 -5.00 -23.77 -1.29
N ILE A 279 -5.15 -23.93 -2.61
CA ILE A 279 -6.43 -24.26 -3.26
C ILE A 279 -6.89 -25.65 -2.85
N GLU A 280 -5.99 -26.62 -2.86
CA GLU A 280 -6.28 -27.99 -2.41
C GLU A 280 -6.80 -27.98 -0.97
N GLN A 281 -6.09 -27.31 -0.06
CA GLN A 281 -6.50 -27.19 1.33
C GLN A 281 -7.83 -26.44 1.48
N ALA A 282 -8.09 -25.41 0.64
CA ALA A 282 -9.37 -24.70 0.64
C ALA A 282 -10.55 -25.61 0.24
N ALA A 283 -10.32 -26.53 -0.69
CA ALA A 283 -11.34 -27.47 -1.18
C ALA A 283 -11.53 -28.71 -0.29
N MET A 284 -10.53 -29.08 0.53
CA MET A 284 -10.55 -30.25 1.41
C MET A 284 -11.53 -30.10 2.60
N ASP A 285 -11.94 -31.25 3.16
CA ASP A 285 -12.55 -31.32 4.49
C ASP A 285 -11.59 -30.83 5.58
N LYS A 286 -12.05 -29.87 6.36
CA LYS A 286 -11.22 -29.21 7.38
C LYS A 286 -11.07 -30.06 8.65
N VAL A 287 -12.02 -30.93 8.95
CA VAL A 287 -11.90 -31.88 10.07
C VAL A 287 -10.74 -32.82 9.82
N ALA A 288 -10.72 -33.44 8.64
CA ALA A 288 -9.61 -34.32 8.23
C ALA A 288 -8.27 -33.60 8.14
N TYR A 289 -8.26 -32.35 7.64
CA TYR A 289 -7.04 -31.54 7.60
C TYR A 289 -6.49 -31.23 9.00
N CYS A 290 -7.32 -30.73 9.92
CA CYS A 290 -6.90 -30.40 11.30
C CYS A 290 -6.46 -31.63 12.08
N ALA A 291 -7.10 -32.79 11.86
CA ALA A 291 -6.74 -34.05 12.49
C ALA A 291 -5.29 -34.49 12.19
N ARG A 292 -4.77 -34.16 10.99
CA ARG A 292 -3.34 -34.43 10.64
C ARG A 292 -2.36 -33.71 11.57
N TYR A 293 -2.77 -32.60 12.16
CA TYR A 293 -1.99 -31.80 13.11
C TYR A 293 -2.38 -32.05 14.56
N GLY A 294 -3.22 -33.06 14.83
CA GLY A 294 -3.70 -33.38 16.18
C GLY A 294 -4.67 -32.36 16.75
N ILE A 295 -5.38 -31.62 15.90
CA ILE A 295 -6.38 -30.61 16.28
C ILE A 295 -7.76 -31.16 15.94
N GLU A 296 -8.58 -31.38 16.98
CA GLU A 296 -9.97 -31.82 16.83
C GLU A 296 -10.88 -30.60 16.66
N ILE A 297 -11.68 -30.60 15.60
CA ILE A 297 -12.69 -29.56 15.33
C ILE A 297 -14.01 -30.19 14.90
N THR A 298 -15.09 -29.40 15.03
CA THR A 298 -16.37 -29.76 14.39
C THR A 298 -16.47 -29.11 13.00
N PRO A 299 -17.30 -29.65 12.09
CA PRO A 299 -17.47 -29.09 10.74
C PRO A 299 -17.90 -27.59 10.76
N GLU A 300 -18.64 -27.17 11.80
CA GLU A 300 -19.15 -25.81 11.92
C GLU A 300 -18.04 -24.79 12.28
N GLN A 301 -16.94 -25.24 12.89
CA GLN A 301 -15.84 -24.36 13.28
C GLN A 301 -15.01 -23.88 12.09
N TRP A 302 -14.97 -24.71 11.01
CA TRP A 302 -14.33 -24.33 9.75
C TRP A 302 -15.12 -24.97 8.58
N PRO A 303 -16.26 -24.37 8.20
CA PRO A 303 -17.27 -25.03 7.38
C PRO A 303 -16.99 -25.04 5.88
N SER A 304 -15.91 -24.41 5.41
CA SER A 304 -15.60 -24.36 3.98
C SER A 304 -15.08 -25.70 3.47
N ALA A 305 -15.68 -26.19 2.39
CA ALA A 305 -15.23 -27.34 1.62
C ALA A 305 -15.72 -27.20 0.17
N GLY A 306 -15.00 -27.80 -0.78
CA GLY A 306 -15.30 -27.73 -2.21
C GLY A 306 -14.52 -26.65 -2.97
N MET A 307 -14.51 -26.79 -4.31
CA MET A 307 -13.77 -25.89 -5.20
C MET A 307 -14.43 -24.51 -5.27
N PRO A 308 -13.67 -23.41 -5.09
CA PRO A 308 -14.21 -22.08 -5.32
C PRO A 308 -14.63 -21.87 -6.78
N SER A 309 -15.58 -20.97 -7.00
CA SER A 309 -15.96 -20.56 -8.35
C SER A 309 -14.97 -19.56 -8.95
N GLU A 310 -14.31 -18.76 -8.10
CA GLU A 310 -13.44 -17.69 -8.51
C GLU A 310 -12.30 -17.48 -7.51
N ILE A 311 -11.11 -17.18 -8.03
CA ILE A 311 -9.97 -16.70 -7.27
C ILE A 311 -9.65 -15.28 -7.72
N ILE A 312 -9.59 -14.36 -6.78
CA ILE A 312 -9.23 -12.96 -6.98
C ILE A 312 -7.82 -12.76 -6.47
N THR A 313 -6.90 -12.37 -7.34
CA THR A 313 -5.48 -12.21 -7.01
C THR A 313 -4.90 -10.97 -7.68
N ASP A 314 -3.69 -10.59 -7.28
CA ASP A 314 -2.89 -9.63 -8.05
C ASP A 314 -2.27 -10.29 -9.29
N GLN A 315 -1.32 -9.60 -9.92
CA GLN A 315 -0.62 -10.10 -11.10
C GLN A 315 0.59 -10.99 -10.72
N GLY A 316 0.56 -11.69 -9.60
CA GLY A 316 1.60 -12.63 -9.19
C GLY A 316 1.74 -13.76 -10.22
N ARG A 317 2.97 -14.05 -10.64
CA ARG A 317 3.26 -15.08 -11.67
C ARG A 317 2.85 -16.47 -11.23
N GLU A 318 2.84 -16.73 -9.95
CA GLU A 318 2.48 -17.99 -9.30
C GLU A 318 1.02 -18.40 -9.57
N PHE A 319 0.15 -17.44 -9.91
CA PHE A 319 -1.26 -17.69 -10.23
C PHE A 319 -1.53 -17.98 -11.72
N PHE A 320 -0.51 -17.90 -12.57
CA PHE A 320 -0.66 -18.07 -14.03
C PHE A 320 0.16 -19.23 -14.60
N GLY A 321 0.52 -20.16 -13.75
CA GLY A 321 1.24 -21.36 -14.18
C GLY A 321 0.36 -22.34 -14.97
N PRO A 322 0.97 -23.34 -15.64
CA PRO A 322 0.26 -24.34 -16.44
C PRO A 322 -0.77 -25.14 -15.64
N ARG A 323 -0.46 -25.48 -14.38
CA ARG A 323 -1.35 -26.24 -13.50
C ARG A 323 -2.60 -25.47 -13.14
N MET A 324 -2.49 -24.16 -12.91
CA MET A 324 -3.65 -23.29 -12.71
C MET A 324 -4.55 -23.30 -13.93
N GLY A 325 -3.98 -23.23 -15.14
CA GLY A 325 -4.76 -23.31 -16.39
C GLY A 325 -5.48 -24.64 -16.57
N GLU A 326 -4.88 -25.76 -16.14
CA GLU A 326 -5.52 -27.09 -16.14
C GLU A 326 -6.66 -27.18 -15.10
N LEU A 327 -6.41 -26.66 -13.89
CA LEU A 327 -7.39 -26.60 -12.81
C LEU A 327 -8.64 -25.78 -13.23
N CYS A 328 -8.41 -24.60 -13.83
CA CYS A 328 -9.46 -23.75 -14.34
C CYS A 328 -10.34 -24.46 -15.40
N LYS A 329 -9.72 -25.16 -16.34
CA LYS A 329 -10.44 -25.91 -17.38
C LYS A 329 -11.24 -27.09 -16.81
N ARG A 330 -10.68 -27.81 -15.84
CA ARG A 330 -11.28 -29.02 -15.28
C ARG A 330 -12.44 -28.70 -14.35
N TYR A 331 -12.32 -27.71 -13.51
CA TYR A 331 -13.29 -27.41 -12.45
C TYR A 331 -14.10 -26.12 -12.71
N GLY A 332 -13.92 -25.46 -13.86
CA GLY A 332 -14.62 -24.22 -14.16
C GLY A 332 -14.21 -23.05 -13.23
N LEU A 333 -13.02 -23.12 -12.65
CA LEU A 333 -12.49 -22.09 -11.77
C LEU A 333 -12.09 -20.85 -12.60
N GLU A 334 -12.54 -19.67 -12.19
CA GLU A 334 -12.15 -18.40 -12.80
C GLU A 334 -11.03 -17.73 -11.99
N VAL A 335 -10.03 -17.19 -12.66
CA VAL A 335 -8.97 -16.37 -12.02
C VAL A 335 -9.14 -14.91 -12.45
N LEU A 336 -9.56 -14.07 -11.52
CA LEU A 336 -9.75 -12.65 -11.72
C LEU A 336 -8.51 -11.87 -11.24
N THR A 337 -7.84 -11.22 -12.18
CA THR A 337 -6.70 -10.36 -11.87
C THR A 337 -7.15 -8.95 -11.53
N LEU A 338 -6.72 -8.45 -10.40
CA LEU A 338 -6.98 -7.07 -10.02
C LEU A 338 -6.09 -6.10 -10.81
N PRO A 339 -6.62 -4.91 -11.15
CA PRO A 339 -5.82 -3.86 -11.74
C PRO A 339 -4.63 -3.50 -10.83
N PRO A 340 -3.45 -3.21 -11.39
CA PRO A 340 -2.29 -2.83 -10.59
C PRO A 340 -2.57 -1.59 -9.75
N PHE A 341 -1.98 -1.53 -8.56
CA PHE A 341 -2.11 -0.43 -7.60
C PHE A 341 -3.55 -0.19 -7.08
N ARG A 342 -4.33 -1.26 -6.95
CA ARG A 342 -5.68 -1.26 -6.35
C ARG A 342 -5.73 -2.07 -5.05
N PRO A 343 -5.03 -1.65 -3.96
CA PRO A 343 -5.06 -2.35 -2.68
C PRO A 343 -6.48 -2.41 -2.08
N ASP A 344 -7.31 -1.40 -2.39
CA ASP A 344 -8.72 -1.36 -2.00
C ASP A 344 -9.53 -2.59 -2.42
N CYS A 345 -9.09 -3.30 -3.46
CA CYS A 345 -9.76 -4.51 -3.94
C CYS A 345 -9.29 -5.81 -3.24
N LYS A 346 -8.19 -5.77 -2.47
CA LYS A 346 -7.63 -6.92 -1.72
C LYS A 346 -7.88 -6.85 -0.21
N GLY A 347 -8.68 -5.91 0.24
CA GLY A 347 -8.83 -5.59 1.67
C GLY A 347 -9.23 -6.77 2.57
N ALA A 348 -9.93 -7.79 2.06
CA ALA A 348 -10.33 -8.94 2.87
C ALA A 348 -9.14 -9.83 3.22
N VAL A 349 -8.32 -10.22 2.24
CA VAL A 349 -7.16 -11.10 2.48
C VAL A 349 -6.04 -10.36 3.20
N GLU A 350 -5.73 -9.10 2.82
CA GLU A 350 -4.71 -8.29 3.50
C GLU A 350 -5.05 -8.09 4.98
N LYS A 351 -6.32 -7.78 5.28
CA LYS A 351 -6.77 -7.63 6.66
C LYS A 351 -6.73 -8.95 7.44
N SER A 352 -7.03 -10.06 6.80
CA SER A 352 -6.95 -11.38 7.43
C SER A 352 -5.51 -11.79 7.74
N ILE A 353 -4.57 -11.51 6.85
CA ILE A 353 -3.13 -11.69 7.08
C ILE A 353 -2.65 -10.84 8.26
N ASP A 354 -3.02 -9.56 8.29
CA ASP A 354 -2.67 -8.64 9.37
C ASP A 354 -3.21 -9.13 10.73
N LEU A 355 -4.48 -9.52 10.79
CA LEU A 355 -5.10 -10.04 12.01
C LEU A 355 -4.48 -11.37 12.47
N LEU A 356 -4.14 -12.25 11.53
CA LEU A 356 -3.44 -13.49 11.81
C LEU A 356 -2.07 -13.21 12.45
N GLN A 357 -1.30 -12.30 11.89
CA GLN A 357 -0.01 -11.90 12.44
C GLN A 357 -0.14 -11.23 13.81
N GLN A 358 -1.11 -10.34 13.98
CA GLN A 358 -1.40 -9.70 15.27
C GLN A 358 -1.78 -10.72 16.35
N ARG A 359 -2.35 -11.86 15.96
CA ARG A 359 -2.74 -12.89 16.89
C ARG A 359 -1.56 -13.70 17.43
N TYR A 360 -0.65 -14.17 16.55
CA TYR A 360 0.42 -15.06 16.98
C TYR A 360 1.72 -14.32 17.39
N LYS A 361 2.08 -13.20 16.72
CA LYS A 361 3.35 -12.51 16.99
C LYS A 361 3.58 -12.16 18.46
N PRO A 362 2.62 -11.55 19.20
CA PRO A 362 2.85 -11.20 20.60
C PRO A 362 3.11 -12.41 21.50
N LEU A 363 2.49 -13.55 21.19
CA LEU A 363 2.65 -14.80 21.95
C LEU A 363 3.99 -15.47 21.71
N LEU A 364 4.60 -15.22 20.56
CA LEU A 364 5.85 -15.83 20.11
C LEU A 364 7.08 -14.92 20.24
N ARG A 365 6.94 -13.75 20.90
CA ARG A 365 8.09 -12.88 21.18
C ARG A 365 9.21 -13.64 21.88
N GLY A 366 10.46 -13.41 21.45
CA GLY A 366 11.61 -14.11 21.96
C GLY A 366 11.74 -15.56 21.48
N ARG A 367 10.95 -16.00 20.49
CA ARG A 367 10.97 -17.35 19.90
C ARG A 367 11.18 -17.33 18.37
N GLY A 368 12.06 -16.44 17.92
CA GLY A 368 12.39 -16.29 16.50
C GLY A 368 11.54 -15.28 15.74
N VAL A 369 10.59 -14.60 16.39
CA VAL A 369 9.78 -13.53 15.79
C VAL A 369 10.63 -12.29 15.57
N ILE A 370 10.57 -11.75 14.36
CA ILE A 370 11.23 -10.50 13.96
C ILE A 370 10.40 -9.33 14.45
N GLU A 371 11.01 -8.44 15.22
CA GLU A 371 10.39 -7.21 15.72
C GLU A 371 10.78 -6.01 14.83
N ASP A 372 10.14 -4.86 15.07
CA ASP A 372 10.30 -3.64 14.24
C ASP A 372 11.72 -3.06 14.30
N ASP A 373 12.51 -3.44 15.32
CA ASP A 373 13.90 -3.04 15.50
C ASP A 373 14.91 -3.86 14.68
N ALA A 374 14.47 -4.84 13.91
CA ALA A 374 15.35 -5.78 13.16
C ALA A 374 16.37 -5.08 12.24
N GLN A 375 16.13 -3.84 11.84
CA GLN A 375 17.05 -3.03 11.04
C GLN A 375 18.00 -2.16 11.88
N GLU A 376 17.82 -2.12 13.18
CA GLU A 376 18.67 -1.36 14.08
C GLU A 376 20.02 -2.03 14.25
N ARG A 377 21.09 -1.24 14.41
CA ARG A 377 22.47 -1.75 14.51
C ARG A 377 22.70 -2.68 15.73
N TRP A 378 21.87 -2.54 16.74
CA TRP A 378 21.91 -3.30 18.01
C TRP A 378 20.80 -4.37 18.09
N ALA A 379 20.03 -4.59 17.02
CA ALA A 379 18.98 -5.59 17.02
C ALA A 379 19.54 -6.99 17.31
N THR A 380 18.77 -7.77 18.04
CA THR A 380 19.07 -9.17 18.30
C THR A 380 19.02 -9.97 16.98
N ASP A 381 19.92 -10.93 16.83
CA ASP A 381 19.78 -11.91 15.73
C ASP A 381 18.63 -12.88 16.07
N TYR A 382 17.45 -12.61 15.53
CA TYR A 382 16.22 -13.38 15.78
C TYR A 382 16.33 -14.85 15.35
N ARG A 383 17.32 -15.22 14.51
CA ARG A 383 17.60 -16.60 14.14
C ARG A 383 18.03 -17.42 15.33
N THR A 384 18.78 -16.83 16.26
CA THR A 384 19.26 -17.51 17.48
C THR A 384 18.14 -17.79 18.48
N GLN A 385 17.00 -17.15 18.33
CA GLN A 385 15.82 -17.34 19.18
C GLN A 385 14.82 -18.35 18.60
N ALA A 386 15.06 -18.87 17.39
CA ALA A 386 14.14 -19.81 16.74
C ALA A 386 14.05 -21.13 17.53
N VAL A 387 12.81 -21.55 17.83
CA VAL A 387 12.53 -22.78 18.60
C VAL A 387 11.41 -23.63 18.01
N LEU A 388 10.59 -23.08 17.12
CA LEU A 388 9.44 -23.75 16.52
C LEU A 388 9.85 -24.37 15.18
N ASP A 389 9.40 -25.57 14.91
CA ASP A 389 9.45 -26.15 13.58
C ASP A 389 8.21 -25.78 12.75
N LEU A 390 8.14 -26.28 11.51
CA LEU A 390 7.03 -25.96 10.61
C LEU A 390 5.69 -26.54 11.10
N ASP A 391 5.68 -27.70 11.75
CA ASP A 391 4.45 -28.30 12.25
C ASP A 391 3.94 -27.55 13.47
N ASP A 392 4.83 -27.16 14.40
CA ASP A 392 4.48 -26.31 15.53
C ASP A 392 3.87 -24.99 15.07
N PHE A 393 4.49 -24.34 14.09
CA PHE A 393 4.00 -23.08 13.56
C PHE A 393 2.68 -23.25 12.81
N THR A 394 2.51 -24.33 12.04
CA THR A 394 1.26 -24.64 11.34
C THR A 394 0.11 -24.83 12.33
N ARG A 395 0.32 -25.53 13.44
CA ARG A 395 -0.69 -25.68 14.52
C ARG A 395 -1.11 -24.32 15.08
N ILE A 396 -0.14 -23.43 15.34
CA ILE A 396 -0.41 -22.07 15.84
C ILE A 396 -1.23 -21.27 14.84
N VAL A 397 -0.91 -21.36 13.54
CA VAL A 397 -1.67 -20.70 12.47
C VAL A 397 -3.09 -21.27 12.39
N ILE A 398 -3.28 -22.61 12.45
CA ILE A 398 -4.61 -23.24 12.45
C ILE A 398 -5.45 -22.72 13.62
N HIS A 399 -4.92 -22.73 14.84
CA HIS A 399 -5.66 -22.20 16.01
C HIS A 399 -6.02 -20.72 15.84
N SER A 400 -5.14 -19.94 15.22
CA SER A 400 -5.40 -18.55 14.93
C SER A 400 -6.51 -18.37 13.88
N ILE A 401 -6.53 -19.20 12.83
CA ILE A 401 -7.60 -19.24 11.83
C ILE A 401 -8.94 -19.62 12.45
N LEU A 402 -8.97 -20.67 13.29
CA LEU A 402 -10.19 -21.10 13.98
C LEU A 402 -10.77 -19.97 14.85
N HIS A 403 -9.91 -19.20 15.53
CA HIS A 403 -10.36 -18.02 16.26
C HIS A 403 -10.88 -16.91 15.35
N LEU A 404 -10.22 -16.64 14.23
CA LEU A 404 -10.66 -15.60 13.28
C LEU A 404 -11.98 -15.98 12.61
N ASN A 405 -12.19 -17.26 12.30
CA ASN A 405 -13.41 -17.77 11.69
C ASN A 405 -14.59 -17.87 12.67
N GLY A 406 -14.35 -18.34 13.88
CA GLY A 406 -15.41 -18.66 14.86
C GLY A 406 -15.50 -17.71 16.05
N GLY A 407 -14.51 -16.85 16.31
CA GLY A 407 -14.50 -15.96 17.48
C GLY A 407 -14.55 -14.47 17.14
N ARG A 408 -14.19 -14.07 15.91
CA ARG A 408 -14.23 -12.68 15.48
C ARG A 408 -15.62 -12.30 15.00
N MET A 409 -16.19 -11.22 15.53
CA MET A 409 -17.49 -10.70 15.11
C MET A 409 -17.33 -9.64 14.00
N ILE A 410 -18.09 -9.78 12.92
CA ILE A 410 -18.20 -8.83 11.82
C ILE A 410 -19.70 -8.58 11.59
N ASP A 411 -20.17 -7.36 11.85
CA ASP A 411 -21.59 -6.99 11.76
C ASP A 411 -22.52 -7.91 12.60
N GLY A 412 -22.06 -8.30 13.78
CA GLY A 412 -22.85 -9.09 14.73
C GLY A 412 -22.83 -10.61 14.51
N LYS A 413 -22.08 -11.13 13.52
CA LYS A 413 -21.92 -12.57 13.24
C LYS A 413 -20.45 -12.90 13.01
N THR A 414 -20.08 -14.15 13.28
CA THR A 414 -18.75 -14.65 12.89
C THR A 414 -18.69 -15.00 11.41
N PRO A 415 -17.50 -15.03 10.78
CA PRO A 415 -17.33 -15.53 9.42
C PRO A 415 -17.91 -16.93 9.19
N ALA A 416 -17.73 -17.85 10.15
CA ALA A 416 -18.27 -19.19 10.06
C ALA A 416 -19.81 -19.21 10.13
N GLU A 417 -20.44 -18.43 11.00
CA GLU A 417 -21.90 -18.28 11.05
C GLU A 417 -22.47 -17.68 9.76
N LYS A 418 -21.81 -16.64 9.19
CA LYS A 418 -22.21 -16.08 7.89
C LYS A 418 -22.13 -17.11 6.77
N TRP A 419 -21.08 -17.92 6.75
CA TRP A 419 -20.90 -18.99 5.76
C TRP A 419 -22.01 -20.05 5.86
N LEU A 420 -22.29 -20.53 7.06
CA LEU A 420 -23.34 -21.53 7.31
C LEU A 420 -24.73 -21.00 6.93
N GLU A 421 -25.02 -19.74 7.25
CA GLU A 421 -26.28 -19.08 6.90
C GLU A 421 -26.47 -18.95 5.38
N LEU A 422 -25.42 -18.53 4.66
CA LEU A 422 -25.47 -18.39 3.22
C LEU A 422 -25.43 -19.73 2.49
N SER A 423 -24.98 -20.80 3.15
CA SER A 423 -24.95 -22.19 2.66
C SER A 423 -24.52 -22.32 1.20
N PRO A 424 -23.29 -21.92 0.85
CA PRO A 424 -22.85 -21.92 -0.55
C PRO A 424 -22.82 -23.32 -1.13
N ARG A 425 -23.20 -23.44 -2.40
CA ARG A 425 -23.09 -24.68 -3.16
C ARG A 425 -21.80 -24.66 -3.96
N LEU A 426 -20.72 -25.09 -3.35
CA LEU A 426 -19.45 -25.27 -4.05
C LEU A 426 -19.39 -26.64 -4.73
N MET A 427 -18.58 -26.74 -5.79
CA MET A 427 -18.36 -28.00 -6.46
C MET A 427 -17.60 -28.96 -5.53
N THR A 428 -18.19 -30.12 -5.25
CA THR A 428 -17.51 -31.19 -4.54
C THR A 428 -16.48 -31.84 -5.46
N VAL A 429 -15.28 -32.05 -4.97
CA VAL A 429 -14.18 -32.65 -5.72
C VAL A 429 -13.70 -33.91 -5.01
N ASP A 430 -13.22 -34.87 -5.78
CA ASP A 430 -12.53 -36.02 -5.23
C ASP A 430 -11.16 -35.56 -4.66
N PRO A 431 -10.89 -35.77 -3.36
CA PRO A 431 -9.65 -35.33 -2.74
C PRO A 431 -8.40 -35.94 -3.38
N GLN A 432 -8.46 -37.21 -3.79
CA GLN A 432 -7.30 -37.88 -4.40
C GLN A 432 -7.02 -37.33 -5.79
N GLU A 433 -8.07 -37.15 -6.59
CA GLU A 433 -7.94 -36.57 -7.91
C GLU A 433 -7.43 -35.12 -7.84
N LEU A 434 -7.98 -34.30 -6.95
CA LEU A 434 -7.52 -32.92 -6.74
C LEU A 434 -6.06 -32.89 -6.31
N HIS A 435 -5.66 -33.75 -5.38
CA HIS A 435 -4.26 -33.86 -4.94
C HIS A 435 -3.33 -34.11 -6.13
N ILE A 436 -3.62 -35.09 -6.98
CA ILE A 436 -2.81 -35.37 -8.16
C ILE A 436 -2.74 -34.18 -9.12
N GLN A 437 -3.86 -33.41 -9.25
CA GLN A 437 -3.89 -32.23 -10.11
C GLN A 437 -3.06 -31.07 -9.56
N THR A 438 -2.92 -30.94 -8.26
CA THR A 438 -2.16 -29.88 -7.59
C THR A 438 -0.67 -30.16 -7.44
N LEU A 439 -0.24 -31.41 -7.58
CA LEU A 439 1.16 -31.82 -7.46
C LEU A 439 2.08 -31.13 -8.50
N PRO A 440 3.33 -30.84 -8.15
CA PRO A 440 4.35 -30.39 -9.09
C PRO A 440 4.48 -31.34 -10.30
N ARG A 441 4.75 -30.76 -11.47
CA ARG A 441 4.89 -31.47 -12.74
C ARG A 441 6.34 -31.48 -13.23
N ASP A 442 6.74 -32.58 -13.85
CA ASP A 442 7.97 -32.72 -14.62
C ASP A 442 7.69 -33.56 -15.86
N THR A 443 8.61 -33.65 -16.78
CA THR A 443 8.51 -34.49 -17.98
C THR A 443 9.64 -35.51 -17.97
N ALA A 444 9.26 -36.79 -18.11
CA ALA A 444 10.25 -37.85 -18.14
C ALA A 444 9.91 -38.90 -19.20
N LYS A 445 10.98 -39.56 -19.71
CA LYS A 445 10.87 -40.57 -20.74
C LYS A 445 10.67 -41.95 -20.12
N LEU A 446 9.70 -42.71 -20.60
CA LEU A 446 9.52 -44.10 -20.23
C LEU A 446 10.54 -44.96 -20.96
N THR A 447 11.34 -45.70 -20.21
CA THR A 447 12.34 -46.61 -20.73
C THR A 447 12.01 -48.06 -20.34
N ARG A 448 12.74 -49.04 -20.84
CA ARG A 448 12.57 -50.46 -20.44
C ARG A 448 12.84 -50.69 -18.94
N LYS A 449 13.50 -49.76 -18.26
CA LYS A 449 13.76 -49.80 -16.81
C LYS A 449 12.73 -49.02 -16.00
N GLY A 450 11.76 -48.43 -16.65
CA GLY A 450 10.78 -47.51 -16.06
C GLY A 450 11.10 -46.06 -16.35
N ILE A 451 10.55 -45.15 -15.53
CA ILE A 451 10.74 -43.71 -15.58
C ILE A 451 11.80 -43.32 -14.54
N ARG A 452 12.68 -42.38 -14.90
CA ARG A 452 13.71 -41.88 -13.98
C ARG A 452 13.50 -40.38 -13.68
N ILE A 453 13.22 -40.09 -12.43
CA ILE A 453 13.11 -38.72 -11.91
C ILE A 453 14.06 -38.60 -10.71
N ASN A 454 14.78 -37.50 -10.60
CA ASN A 454 15.68 -37.20 -9.48
C ASN A 454 16.65 -38.34 -9.11
N ARG A 455 17.10 -39.11 -10.12
CA ARG A 455 17.95 -40.32 -10.02
C ARG A 455 17.25 -41.55 -9.47
N ILE A 456 15.97 -41.50 -9.13
CA ILE A 456 15.15 -42.59 -8.66
C ILE A 456 14.44 -43.21 -9.86
N TRP A 457 14.36 -44.54 -9.93
CA TRP A 457 13.62 -45.27 -10.93
C TRP A 457 12.23 -45.61 -10.39
N TYR A 458 11.21 -45.47 -11.25
CA TYR A 458 9.83 -45.75 -10.94
C TYR A 458 9.26 -46.72 -11.96
N ALA A 459 8.52 -47.74 -11.49
CA ALA A 459 7.76 -48.66 -12.33
C ALA A 459 6.26 -48.33 -12.27
N PRO A 460 5.58 -48.25 -13.41
CA PRO A 460 4.14 -48.09 -13.42
C PRO A 460 3.45 -49.37 -12.93
N ASP A 461 2.35 -49.20 -12.15
CA ASP A 461 1.52 -50.30 -11.70
C ASP A 461 0.72 -50.90 -12.83
N ASP A 462 0.30 -50.04 -13.77
CA ASP A 462 -0.42 -50.37 -14.97
C ASP A 462 0.28 -49.78 -16.18
N ALA A 463 0.68 -50.59 -17.12
CA ALA A 463 1.38 -50.18 -18.33
C ALA A 463 0.45 -49.97 -19.52
N ASP A 464 -0.88 -50.16 -19.36
CA ASP A 464 -1.84 -49.99 -20.44
C ASP A 464 -1.84 -48.59 -21.00
N GLY A 465 -1.69 -48.46 -22.31
CA GLY A 465 -1.60 -47.15 -22.99
C GLY A 465 -0.26 -46.44 -22.86
N LEU A 466 0.74 -47.06 -22.24
CA LEU A 466 2.09 -46.53 -22.14
C LEU A 466 3.03 -47.14 -23.19
N THR A 467 3.75 -46.29 -23.91
CA THR A 467 4.70 -46.71 -24.97
C THR A 467 6.12 -46.44 -24.49
N ILE A 468 6.96 -47.51 -24.51
CA ILE A 468 8.37 -47.35 -24.21
C ILE A 468 9.04 -46.48 -25.28
N GLY A 469 9.74 -45.47 -24.83
CA GLY A 469 10.40 -44.48 -25.69
C GLY A 469 9.71 -43.12 -25.73
N ASP A 470 8.45 -43.03 -25.31
CA ASP A 470 7.72 -41.77 -25.25
C ASP A 470 7.98 -41.00 -23.95
N SER A 471 7.75 -39.70 -23.99
CA SER A 471 7.86 -38.80 -22.84
C SER A 471 6.48 -38.49 -22.29
N TYR A 472 6.34 -38.58 -20.98
CA TYR A 472 5.09 -38.37 -20.27
C TYR A 472 5.23 -37.24 -19.25
N THR A 473 4.13 -36.53 -18.99
CA THR A 473 4.03 -35.59 -17.86
C THR A 473 3.88 -36.39 -16.58
N ILE A 474 4.71 -36.08 -15.60
CA ILE A 474 4.76 -36.76 -14.31
C ILE A 474 4.35 -35.79 -13.21
N ALA A 475 3.47 -36.22 -12.31
CA ALA A 475 3.16 -35.54 -11.06
C ALA A 475 3.83 -36.25 -9.89
N TYR A 476 4.44 -35.50 -8.97
CA TYR A 476 5.12 -36.06 -7.81
C TYR A 476 4.97 -35.16 -6.58
N ASP A 477 4.90 -35.78 -5.40
CA ASP A 477 4.94 -35.06 -4.13
C ASP A 477 6.41 -34.91 -3.69
N PRO A 478 6.94 -33.69 -3.56
CA PRO A 478 8.30 -33.49 -3.05
C PRO A 478 8.51 -34.01 -1.62
N ALA A 479 7.44 -34.15 -0.83
CA ALA A 479 7.49 -34.68 0.53
C ALA A 479 7.42 -36.22 0.58
N ASP A 480 6.87 -36.85 -0.48
CA ASP A 480 6.78 -38.32 -0.58
C ASP A 480 7.18 -38.81 -1.97
N LEU A 481 8.45 -39.06 -2.16
CA LEU A 481 9.02 -39.57 -3.41
C LEU A 481 8.94 -41.10 -3.59
N ARG A 482 8.16 -41.80 -2.77
CA ARG A 482 7.93 -43.26 -2.96
C ARG A 482 7.05 -43.52 -4.17
N HIS A 483 6.19 -42.57 -4.53
CA HIS A 483 5.22 -42.68 -5.59
C HIS A 483 5.29 -41.46 -6.52
N ILE A 484 5.01 -41.72 -7.79
CA ILE A 484 4.76 -40.67 -8.78
C ILE A 484 3.54 -41.06 -9.62
N HIS A 485 2.93 -40.09 -10.29
CA HIS A 485 1.81 -40.33 -11.20
C HIS A 485 2.19 -39.94 -12.62
N ILE A 486 2.00 -40.84 -13.59
CA ILE A 486 2.02 -40.51 -15.00
C ILE A 486 0.67 -39.91 -15.34
N ILE A 487 0.63 -38.71 -15.89
CA ILE A 487 -0.60 -38.03 -16.29
C ILE A 487 -0.90 -38.35 -17.76
N LEU A 488 -2.02 -38.99 -17.99
CA LEU A 488 -2.58 -39.29 -19.32
C LEU A 488 -3.77 -38.36 -19.58
N ALA A 489 -4.28 -38.34 -20.81
CA ALA A 489 -5.37 -37.46 -21.20
C ALA A 489 -6.68 -37.70 -20.43
N ASP A 490 -6.94 -38.92 -20.06
CA ASP A 490 -8.18 -39.43 -19.44
C ASP A 490 -7.99 -39.98 -18.02
N ARG A 491 -6.77 -40.30 -17.63
CA ARG A 491 -6.46 -40.91 -16.33
C ARG A 491 -5.05 -40.56 -15.83
N SER A 492 -4.76 -40.88 -14.58
CA SER A 492 -3.40 -40.93 -14.04
C SER A 492 -3.01 -42.39 -13.76
N CYS A 493 -1.73 -42.70 -13.99
CA CYS A 493 -1.16 -44.00 -13.68
C CYS A 493 -0.17 -43.87 -12.50
N LEU A 494 -0.41 -44.61 -11.42
CA LEU A 494 0.47 -44.67 -10.27
C LEU A 494 1.74 -45.42 -10.61
N CYS A 495 2.89 -44.92 -10.15
CA CYS A 495 4.18 -45.57 -10.28
C CYS A 495 4.89 -45.64 -8.93
N HIS A 496 5.46 -46.76 -8.63
CA HIS A 496 6.24 -46.98 -7.40
C HIS A 496 7.73 -46.80 -7.63
N ALA A 497 8.41 -46.24 -6.65
CA ALA A 497 9.89 -46.17 -6.66
C ALA A 497 10.49 -47.56 -6.62
N VAL A 498 11.34 -47.85 -7.60
CA VAL A 498 12.06 -49.12 -7.70
C VAL A 498 13.54 -48.82 -7.64
N GLU A 499 14.24 -49.21 -6.55
CA GLU A 499 15.68 -49.37 -6.58
C GLU A 499 16.03 -50.82 -6.88
N ILE A 500 17.09 -51.03 -7.65
CA ILE A 500 17.55 -52.35 -7.97
C ILE A 500 18.07 -52.98 -6.68
N GLY A 501 17.16 -53.66 -5.95
CA GLY A 501 17.45 -54.44 -4.77
C GLY A 501 16.99 -53.95 -3.42
N GLN A 502 16.44 -52.72 -3.25
CA GLN A 502 15.94 -52.23 -1.95
C GLN A 502 14.77 -51.23 -2.12
N LEU A 503 13.71 -51.44 -1.35
CA LEU A 503 12.65 -50.46 -1.13
C LEU A 503 13.17 -49.39 -0.16
N LEU A 504 13.35 -48.17 -0.61
CA LEU A 504 13.71 -47.04 0.24
C LEU A 504 12.51 -46.58 1.08
N SER A 505 12.77 -46.23 2.33
CA SER A 505 11.78 -45.50 3.14
C SER A 505 11.58 -44.09 2.61
N ALA A 506 10.42 -43.46 2.89
CA ALA A 506 10.15 -42.10 2.47
C ALA A 506 11.21 -41.09 2.94
N CYS A 507 11.78 -41.32 4.14
CA CYS A 507 12.83 -40.50 4.71
C CYS A 507 14.15 -40.62 3.92
N GLU A 508 14.55 -41.83 3.54
CA GLU A 508 15.76 -42.08 2.75
C GLU A 508 15.66 -41.51 1.35
N VAL A 509 14.47 -41.57 0.72
CA VAL A 509 14.21 -40.97 -0.58
C VAL A 509 14.30 -39.45 -0.50
N SER A 510 13.72 -38.83 0.54
CA SER A 510 13.78 -37.39 0.77
C SER A 510 15.22 -36.89 1.00
N VAL A 511 15.99 -37.59 1.84
CA VAL A 511 17.42 -37.30 2.10
C VAL A 511 18.25 -37.41 0.83
N ALA A 512 18.01 -38.46 0.03
CA ALA A 512 18.69 -38.65 -1.26
C ALA A 512 18.36 -37.52 -2.25
N HIS A 513 17.13 -37.05 -2.26
CA HIS A 513 16.71 -35.92 -3.09
C HIS A 513 17.41 -34.60 -2.68
N GLU A 514 17.46 -34.27 -1.39
CA GLU A 514 18.18 -33.10 -0.89
C GLU A 514 19.67 -33.14 -1.18
N ALA A 515 20.30 -34.31 -0.98
CA ALA A 515 21.70 -34.52 -1.33
C ALA A 515 21.96 -34.32 -2.83
N ALA A 516 21.05 -34.81 -3.69
CA ALA A 516 21.12 -34.61 -5.13
C ALA A 516 20.96 -33.14 -5.52
N LYS A 517 20.04 -32.41 -4.87
CA LYS A 517 19.83 -30.96 -5.07
C LYS A 517 21.06 -30.14 -4.68
N LYS A 518 21.68 -30.46 -3.53
CA LYS A 518 22.96 -29.85 -3.09
C LYS A 518 24.10 -30.11 -4.07
N SER A 519 24.23 -31.36 -4.56
CA SER A 519 25.30 -31.72 -5.51
C SER A 519 25.12 -31.01 -6.86
N ARG A 520 23.86 -30.80 -7.35
CA ARG A 520 23.59 -30.03 -8.56
C ARG A 520 23.95 -28.55 -8.35
N GLY A 521 23.60 -27.95 -7.21
CA GLY A 521 23.98 -26.60 -6.87
C GLY A 521 25.49 -26.37 -6.86
N ALA A 522 26.25 -27.32 -6.26
CA ALA A 522 27.72 -27.29 -6.24
C ALA A 522 28.31 -27.46 -7.65
N ALA A 523 27.75 -28.34 -8.48
CA ALA A 523 28.20 -28.55 -9.87
C ALA A 523 27.94 -27.28 -10.71
N LEU A 524 26.75 -26.67 -10.60
CA LEU A 524 26.41 -25.45 -11.30
C LEU A 524 27.30 -24.26 -10.86
N ALA A 525 27.58 -24.14 -9.56
CA ALA A 525 28.50 -23.12 -9.05
C ALA A 525 29.93 -23.31 -9.61
N LYS A 526 30.40 -24.55 -9.71
CA LYS A 526 31.71 -24.87 -10.30
C LYS A 526 31.75 -24.53 -11.80
N GLU A 527 30.70 -24.87 -12.53
CA GLU A 527 30.55 -24.52 -13.96
C GLU A 527 30.54 -23.01 -14.16
N THR A 528 29.79 -22.29 -13.34
CA THR A 528 29.70 -20.81 -13.36
C THR A 528 31.08 -20.19 -13.07
N ALA A 529 31.79 -20.69 -12.04
CA ALA A 529 33.14 -20.21 -11.73
C ALA A 529 34.13 -20.45 -12.87
N SER A 530 34.07 -21.62 -13.52
CA SER A 530 34.88 -21.93 -14.71
C SER A 530 34.56 -20.98 -15.88
N SER A 531 33.29 -20.72 -16.13
CA SER A 531 32.84 -19.76 -17.15
C SER A 531 33.32 -18.34 -16.90
N ILE A 532 33.26 -17.89 -15.64
CA ILE A 532 33.78 -16.57 -15.24
C ILE A 532 35.30 -16.50 -15.46
N ALA A 533 36.05 -17.53 -15.03
CA ALA A 533 37.49 -17.56 -15.22
C ALA A 533 37.88 -17.50 -16.72
N ALA A 534 37.19 -18.29 -17.55
CA ALA A 534 37.38 -18.23 -19.02
C ALA A 534 37.07 -16.84 -19.61
N THR A 535 35.97 -16.23 -19.16
CA THR A 535 35.60 -14.88 -19.62
C THR A 535 36.62 -13.83 -19.18
N GLN A 536 37.17 -13.94 -17.97
CA GLN A 536 38.22 -13.05 -17.48
C GLN A 536 39.52 -13.23 -18.29
N ALA A 537 39.90 -14.45 -18.62
CA ALA A 537 41.07 -14.70 -19.47
C ALA A 537 40.91 -14.15 -20.87
N ILE A 538 39.74 -14.34 -21.48
CA ILE A 538 39.42 -13.76 -22.81
C ILE A 538 39.47 -12.23 -22.74
N ARG A 539 38.92 -11.63 -21.71
CA ARG A 539 38.92 -10.17 -21.55
C ARG A 539 40.35 -9.62 -21.39
N ALA A 540 41.18 -10.26 -20.62
CA ALA A 540 42.60 -9.88 -20.49
C ALA A 540 43.35 -9.94 -21.82
N ILE A 541 43.07 -10.95 -22.67
CA ILE A 541 43.65 -11.04 -24.02
C ILE A 541 43.17 -9.89 -24.88
N ILE A 542 41.89 -9.54 -24.84
CA ILE A 542 41.32 -8.42 -25.61
C ILE A 542 41.93 -7.10 -25.14
N GLU A 543 41.99 -6.85 -23.84
CA GLU A 543 42.58 -5.64 -23.25
C GLU A 543 44.06 -5.49 -23.67
N HIS A 544 44.83 -6.58 -23.58
CA HIS A 544 46.24 -6.60 -24.05
C HIS A 544 46.35 -6.33 -25.56
N ALA A 545 45.45 -6.90 -26.36
CA ALA A 545 45.43 -6.63 -27.83
C ALA A 545 45.04 -5.17 -28.14
N ASP A 546 44.12 -4.59 -27.40
CA ASP A 546 43.72 -3.18 -27.54
C ASP A 546 44.84 -2.20 -27.15
N GLU A 547 45.60 -2.51 -26.08
CA GLU A 547 46.77 -1.72 -25.67
C GLU A 547 47.87 -1.69 -26.74
N HIS A 548 48.00 -2.76 -27.55
CA HIS A 548 48.99 -2.90 -28.60
C HIS A 548 48.44 -2.60 -30.01
N ARG A 549 47.25 -1.98 -30.06
CA ARG A 549 46.56 -1.66 -31.31
C ARG A 549 47.31 -0.57 -32.09
N GLU A 550 47.82 -0.93 -33.25
CA GLU A 550 48.36 0.02 -34.20
C GLU A 550 47.30 0.41 -35.27
N PRO A 551 47.36 1.63 -35.81
CA PRO A 551 46.44 2.03 -36.86
C PRO A 551 46.65 1.17 -38.12
N ILE A 552 45.57 0.51 -38.56
CA ILE A 552 45.60 -0.36 -39.73
C ILE A 552 45.92 0.49 -40.96
N ARG A 553 47.03 0.18 -41.61
CA ARG A 553 47.41 0.74 -42.92
C ARG A 553 46.52 0.14 -43.97
N GLN A 554 46.51 0.70 -45.17
CA GLN A 554 45.63 0.37 -46.30
C GLN A 554 45.45 -1.16 -46.49
N VAL A 555 44.19 -1.64 -46.58
CA VAL A 555 43.86 -3.06 -46.71
C VAL A 555 43.83 -3.41 -48.21
N ASP A 556 44.81 -4.20 -48.69
CA ASP A 556 44.83 -4.80 -50.01
C ASP A 556 44.65 -6.33 -49.92
N GLY A 557 43.70 -6.88 -50.70
CA GLY A 557 43.37 -8.31 -50.65
C GLY A 557 44.45 -9.27 -51.13
N GLU A 558 45.36 -8.83 -52.01
CA GLU A 558 46.53 -9.63 -52.44
C GLU A 558 47.63 -9.62 -51.37
N GLN A 559 47.84 -8.47 -50.72
CA GLN A 559 48.80 -8.33 -49.62
C GLN A 559 48.39 -9.16 -48.42
N ILE A 560 47.09 -9.24 -48.07
CA ILE A 560 46.58 -10.10 -47.00
C ILE A 560 46.94 -11.58 -47.21
N LYS A 561 46.85 -12.08 -48.46
CA LYS A 561 47.21 -13.48 -48.75
C LYS A 561 48.68 -13.74 -48.57
N GLN A 562 49.54 -12.81 -48.96
CA GLN A 562 50.99 -12.94 -48.78
C GLN A 562 51.39 -12.89 -47.30
N ASP A 563 50.75 -12.02 -46.53
CA ASP A 563 51.01 -11.90 -45.09
C ASP A 563 50.47 -13.08 -44.31
N GLN A 564 49.33 -13.68 -44.72
CA GLN A 564 48.83 -14.94 -44.15
C GLN A 564 49.82 -16.11 -44.37
N ILE A 565 50.57 -16.14 -45.47
CA ILE A 565 51.61 -17.17 -45.73
C ILE A 565 52.82 -16.96 -44.82
N LYS A 566 53.21 -15.69 -44.55
CA LYS A 566 54.31 -15.37 -43.62
C LYS A 566 53.96 -15.73 -42.17
N GLU A 567 52.75 -15.42 -41.71
CA GLU A 567 52.27 -15.79 -40.36
C GLU A 567 52.21 -17.31 -40.14
N ARG A 568 51.85 -18.09 -41.16
CA ARG A 568 51.90 -19.55 -41.12
C ARG A 568 53.32 -20.08 -41.00
N GLY A 569 54.32 -19.37 -41.52
CA GLY A 569 55.73 -19.75 -41.39
C GLY A 569 56.33 -19.50 -40.01
N GLN A 570 55.81 -18.50 -39.28
CA GLN A 570 56.28 -18.20 -37.91
C GLN A 570 55.72 -19.14 -36.83
N LEU A 571 54.63 -19.85 -37.10
CA LEU A 571 54.05 -20.84 -36.21
C LEU A 571 54.72 -22.24 -36.32
N SER A 572 55.71 -22.39 -37.21
CA SER A 572 56.45 -23.67 -37.43
C SER A 572 57.90 -23.65 -36.91
N GLU A 573 58.31 -22.59 -36.22
CA GLU A 573 59.55 -22.55 -35.40
C GLU A 573 59.14 -22.56 -33.89
#